data_887b6e7c96b793d7ee8fc918883fc60c
#
_entry.id   887b6e7c96b793d7ee8fc918883fc60c
#
_cell.length_a   1.000
_cell.length_b   1.000
_cell.length_c   1.000
_cell.angle_alpha   90.00
_cell.angle_beta   90.00
_cell.angle_gamma   90.00
#
_symmetry.space_group_name_H-M   'P 1'
#
loop_
_entity.id
_entity.type
_entity.pdbx_description
1 polymer ?
#
loop_
_entity_poly.entity_id
_entity_poly.type
_entity_poly.pdbx_seq_one_letter_code
_entity_poly.pdbx_strand_id
1 'polypeptide(L)'
;MASPTSILSFLLLLLLLLLLADLTATVGSSTEVIKMYPRQDVVAEEPKCESWKFSIDVNNAGSWNSIPRPCIDFVKDYFNSGRYTADSRSAAAFSLTFARSVEVTEGDAWIFDVDETLLSNLQFYKDNEFGLKPYNDTSFIEWVKKGSAPALPASFAVYKWVKKLGLKIFILTGRDESLRAVTEQNLIAAGYSGWEELILR
;
A
#
# COMPACT_ATOMS: atom_id res chain seq x y z
N MET A 1 54.47 3.24 40.35
CA MET A 1 53.39 3.61 41.26
C MET A 1 52.33 4.36 40.41
N ALA A 2 51.12 3.84 40.26
CA ALA A 2 50.08 4.52 39.51
C ALA A 2 49.61 5.77 40.28
N SER A 3 49.43 6.87 39.60
CA SER A 3 48.96 8.14 40.16
C SER A 3 47.57 7.96 40.78
N PRO A 4 47.27 8.60 41.92
CA PRO A 4 45.93 8.53 42.55
C PRO A 4 44.76 8.92 41.62
N THR A 5 45.04 9.80 40.67
CA THR A 5 44.07 10.22 39.64
C THR A 5 43.75 9.11 38.64
N SER A 6 44.72 8.23 38.35
CA SER A 6 44.54 7.09 37.44
C SER A 6 43.65 6.00 38.07
N ILE A 7 43.78 5.78 39.38
CA ILE A 7 42.96 4.78 40.11
C ILE A 7 41.53 5.28 40.25
N LEU A 8 41.34 6.56 40.52
CA LEU A 8 39.99 7.14 40.63
C LEU A 8 39.23 7.10 39.29
N SER A 9 39.92 7.40 38.19
CA SER A 9 39.36 7.30 36.84
C SER A 9 38.98 5.87 36.46
N PHE A 10 39.78 4.89 36.85
CA PHE A 10 39.52 3.48 36.60
C PHE A 10 38.31 2.97 37.41
N LEU A 11 38.19 3.37 38.66
CA LEU A 11 37.06 3.05 39.52
C LEU A 11 35.75 3.69 39.01
N LEU A 12 35.81 4.94 38.53
CA LEU A 12 34.66 5.62 37.95
C LEU A 12 34.19 4.93 36.66
N LEU A 13 35.11 4.49 35.80
CA LEU A 13 34.80 3.75 34.58
C LEU A 13 34.21 2.37 34.89
N LEU A 14 34.73 1.68 35.90
CA LEU A 14 34.20 0.39 36.35
C LEU A 14 32.77 0.53 36.91
N LEU A 15 32.52 1.58 37.70
CA LEU A 15 31.18 1.90 38.23
C LEU A 15 30.19 2.22 37.14
N LEU A 16 30.63 2.96 36.10
CA LEU A 16 29.81 3.29 34.93
C LEU A 16 29.46 2.04 34.13
N LEU A 17 30.39 1.11 33.95
CA LEU A 17 30.19 -0.17 33.28
C LEU A 17 29.22 -1.08 34.06
N LEU A 18 29.29 -1.09 35.39
CA LEU A 18 28.35 -1.83 36.23
C LEU A 18 26.94 -1.25 36.17
N LEU A 19 26.80 0.08 36.18
CA LEU A 19 25.51 0.75 36.02
C LEU A 19 24.90 0.51 34.63
N LEU A 20 25.70 0.44 33.56
CA LEU A 20 25.27 0.10 32.22
C LEU A 20 24.86 -1.38 32.11
N ALA A 21 25.56 -2.27 32.82
CA ALA A 21 25.18 -3.70 32.87
C ALA A 21 23.83 -3.93 33.56
N ASP A 22 23.54 -3.20 34.63
CA ASP A 22 22.25 -3.26 35.32
C ASP A 22 21.12 -2.67 34.42
N LEU A 23 21.41 -1.64 33.62
CA LEU A 23 20.44 -1.09 32.68
C LEU A 23 20.08 -2.07 31.54
N THR A 24 21.03 -2.90 31.12
CA THR A 24 20.79 -3.93 30.10
C THR A 24 20.11 -5.18 30.68
N ALA A 25 20.27 -5.43 31.96
CA ALA A 25 19.61 -6.57 32.63
C ALA A 25 18.11 -6.33 32.92
N THR A 26 17.66 -5.07 32.95
CA THR A 26 16.24 -4.71 33.16
C THR A 26 15.44 -4.58 31.87
N VAL A 27 16.04 -4.63 30.70
CA VAL A 27 15.34 -4.89 29.45
C VAL A 27 15.14 -6.40 29.32
N GLY A 28 14.45 -6.97 30.28
CA GLY A 28 13.85 -8.27 30.15
C GLY A 28 12.91 -8.20 28.97
N SER A 29 13.24 -8.91 27.89
CA SER A 29 12.35 -9.22 26.81
C SER A 29 11.13 -9.94 27.36
N SER A 30 10.17 -9.19 27.87
CA SER A 30 8.81 -9.68 28.01
C SER A 30 8.19 -9.67 26.60
N THR A 31 8.64 -10.61 25.77
CA THR A 31 7.78 -11.15 24.74
C THR A 31 6.66 -11.89 25.46
N GLU A 32 5.74 -11.19 26.09
CA GLU A 32 4.41 -11.69 26.25
C GLU A 32 3.84 -11.83 24.85
N VAL A 33 4.15 -12.99 24.24
CA VAL A 33 3.35 -13.49 23.14
C VAL A 33 1.94 -13.51 23.69
N ILE A 34 1.10 -12.56 23.27
CA ILE A 34 -0.33 -12.64 23.48
C ILE A 34 -0.71 -13.99 22.89
N LYS A 35 -0.82 -15.00 23.74
CA LYS A 35 -1.38 -16.28 23.36
C LYS A 35 -2.83 -15.98 23.00
N MET A 36 -3.11 -15.80 21.74
CA MET A 36 -4.46 -15.86 21.23
C MET A 36 -4.94 -17.30 21.53
N TYR A 37 -5.66 -17.44 22.65
CA TYR A 37 -6.37 -18.67 22.92
C TYR A 37 -7.28 -18.92 21.72
N PRO A 38 -7.27 -20.14 21.13
CA PRO A 38 -8.29 -20.48 20.16
C PRO A 38 -9.62 -20.29 20.87
N ARG A 39 -10.41 -19.38 20.37
CA ARG A 39 -11.74 -19.04 20.91
C ARG A 39 -12.59 -20.28 20.76
N GLN A 40 -12.76 -21.03 21.85
CA GLN A 40 -13.77 -22.08 21.91
C GLN A 40 -15.15 -21.38 21.88
N ASP A 41 -15.96 -21.73 20.89
CA ASP A 41 -17.42 -21.53 20.83
C ASP A 41 -17.96 -20.09 20.94
N VAL A 42 -17.29 -19.13 20.36
CA VAL A 42 -17.96 -17.88 20.01
C VAL A 42 -18.72 -18.13 18.72
N VAL A 43 -20.06 -18.14 18.81
CA VAL A 43 -20.91 -17.91 17.66
C VAL A 43 -20.33 -16.68 16.96
N ALA A 44 -19.81 -16.85 15.75
CA ALA A 44 -19.18 -15.77 15.02
C ALA A 44 -20.23 -14.68 14.84
N GLU A 45 -20.17 -13.62 15.68
CA GLU A 45 -20.96 -12.43 15.42
C GLU A 45 -20.62 -11.98 13.99
N GLU A 46 -21.66 -11.66 13.22
CA GLU A 46 -21.47 -11.12 11.90
C GLU A 46 -20.54 -9.91 11.97
N PRO A 47 -19.49 -9.84 11.15
CA PRO A 47 -18.52 -8.76 11.24
C PRO A 47 -19.23 -7.43 11.02
N LYS A 48 -19.02 -6.47 11.92
CA LYS A 48 -19.41 -5.07 11.67
C LYS A 48 -18.57 -4.58 10.50
N CYS A 49 -19.19 -4.28 9.39
CA CYS A 49 -18.49 -3.99 8.12
C CYS A 49 -17.56 -2.78 8.20
N GLU A 50 -17.85 -1.81 9.04
CA GLU A 50 -16.95 -0.68 9.31
C GLU A 50 -15.65 -1.14 10.03
N SER A 51 -15.77 -2.03 11.02
CA SER A 51 -14.61 -2.60 11.72
C SER A 51 -13.79 -3.50 10.81
N TRP A 52 -14.46 -4.28 9.96
CA TRP A 52 -13.80 -5.08 8.93
C TRP A 52 -13.05 -4.19 7.94
N LYS A 53 -13.69 -3.14 7.40
CA LYS A 53 -13.05 -2.18 6.50
C LYS A 53 -11.84 -1.54 7.16
N PHE A 54 -11.97 -1.08 8.40
CA PHE A 54 -10.85 -0.49 9.13
C PHE A 54 -9.67 -1.46 9.25
N SER A 55 -9.94 -2.74 9.53
CA SER A 55 -8.88 -3.75 9.60
C SER A 55 -8.17 -3.96 8.25
N ILE A 56 -8.90 -3.84 7.13
CA ILE A 56 -8.32 -3.85 5.77
C ILE A 56 -7.44 -2.62 5.57
N ASP A 57 -7.97 -1.42 5.86
CA ASP A 57 -7.29 -0.14 5.63
C ASP A 57 -5.95 -0.04 6.37
N VAL A 58 -5.87 -0.64 7.57
CA VAL A 58 -4.62 -0.66 8.37
C VAL A 58 -3.78 -1.94 8.16
N ASN A 59 -4.11 -2.73 7.14
CA ASN A 59 -3.43 -4.00 6.83
C ASN A 59 -3.36 -4.98 8.00
N ASN A 60 -4.42 -5.09 8.78
CA ASN A 60 -4.54 -5.93 9.99
C ASN A 60 -5.71 -6.92 9.91
N ALA A 61 -6.17 -7.24 8.72
CA ALA A 61 -7.31 -8.16 8.52
C ALA A 61 -6.91 -9.64 8.50
N GLY A 62 -5.61 -9.96 8.63
CA GLY A 62 -5.11 -11.32 8.44
C GLY A 62 -5.23 -11.80 7.00
N SER A 63 -5.27 -13.11 6.81
CA SER A 63 -5.46 -13.71 5.48
C SER A 63 -6.95 -13.66 5.11
N TRP A 64 -7.29 -12.86 4.13
CA TRP A 64 -8.63 -12.83 3.53
C TRP A 64 -8.52 -12.87 2.01
N ASN A 65 -9.47 -13.51 1.33
CA ASN A 65 -9.48 -13.65 -0.11
C ASN A 65 -10.85 -13.32 -0.74
N SER A 66 -11.79 -12.92 0.09
CA SER A 66 -13.13 -12.51 -0.34
C SER A 66 -13.76 -11.61 0.72
N ILE A 67 -14.71 -10.78 0.28
CA ILE A 67 -15.48 -9.93 1.16
C ILE A 67 -16.44 -10.79 2.00
N PRO A 68 -16.58 -10.53 3.32
CA PRO A 68 -17.63 -11.17 4.10
C PRO A 68 -18.99 -10.92 3.49
N ARG A 69 -19.80 -11.98 3.30
CA ARG A 69 -21.11 -11.88 2.64
C ARG A 69 -22.02 -10.79 3.22
N PRO A 70 -22.11 -10.57 4.54
CA PRO A 70 -22.91 -9.48 5.11
C PRO A 70 -22.43 -8.09 4.72
N CYS A 71 -21.17 -7.93 4.28
CA CYS A 71 -20.58 -6.65 3.95
C CYS A 71 -20.66 -6.27 2.46
N ILE A 72 -21.31 -7.08 1.65
CA ILE A 72 -21.38 -6.82 0.21
C ILE A 72 -22.04 -5.48 -0.13
N ASP A 73 -23.15 -5.15 0.53
CA ASP A 73 -23.86 -3.90 0.26
C ASP A 73 -23.10 -2.68 0.80
N PHE A 74 -22.36 -2.83 1.87
CA PHE A 74 -21.43 -1.81 2.37
C PHE A 74 -20.31 -1.53 1.34
N VAL A 75 -19.75 -2.57 0.70
CA VAL A 75 -18.72 -2.40 -0.34
C VAL A 75 -19.32 -1.81 -1.62
N LYS A 76 -20.51 -2.24 -2.04
CA LYS A 76 -21.22 -1.62 -3.17
C LYS A 76 -21.46 -0.13 -2.94
N ASP A 77 -21.90 0.24 -1.73
CA ASP A 77 -22.10 1.65 -1.37
C ASP A 77 -20.80 2.42 -1.44
N TYR A 78 -19.70 1.89 -0.91
CA TYR A 78 -18.37 2.51 -0.99
C TYR A 78 -18.00 2.90 -2.43
N PHE A 79 -18.22 2.01 -3.39
CA PHE A 79 -17.90 2.28 -4.79
C PHE A 79 -18.90 3.20 -5.50
N ASN A 80 -20.18 3.18 -5.11
CA ASN A 80 -21.26 3.87 -5.82
C ASN A 80 -21.65 5.22 -5.20
N SER A 81 -21.39 5.44 -3.89
CA SER A 81 -21.76 6.68 -3.18
C SER A 81 -20.75 7.82 -3.32
N GLY A 82 -19.64 7.60 -4.05
CA GLY A 82 -18.59 8.59 -4.23
C GLY A 82 -17.44 8.51 -3.21
N ARG A 83 -17.50 7.62 -2.22
CA ARG A 83 -16.40 7.42 -1.24
C ARG A 83 -15.11 6.99 -1.92
N TYR A 84 -15.16 6.00 -2.80
CA TYR A 84 -14.02 5.56 -3.62
C TYR A 84 -13.36 6.73 -4.38
N THR A 85 -14.17 7.58 -4.98
CA THR A 85 -13.68 8.77 -5.68
C THR A 85 -13.07 9.78 -4.72
N ALA A 86 -13.66 9.97 -3.52
CA ALA A 86 -13.14 10.87 -2.51
C ALA A 86 -11.78 10.38 -1.97
N ASP A 87 -11.63 9.08 -1.70
CA ASP A 87 -10.38 8.48 -1.25
C ASP A 87 -9.29 8.60 -2.32
N SER A 88 -9.62 8.33 -3.60
CA SER A 88 -8.70 8.53 -4.72
C SER A 88 -8.23 9.98 -4.83
N ARG A 89 -9.13 10.95 -4.62
CA ARG A 89 -8.77 12.38 -4.62
C ARG A 89 -7.88 12.75 -3.44
N SER A 90 -8.12 12.19 -2.26
CA SER A 90 -7.31 12.42 -1.08
C SER A 90 -5.89 11.88 -1.28
N ALA A 91 -5.73 10.66 -1.78
CA ALA A 91 -4.44 10.08 -2.12
C ALA A 91 -3.68 10.94 -3.15
N ALA A 92 -4.37 11.37 -4.20
CA ALA A 92 -3.80 12.26 -5.21
C ALA A 92 -3.38 13.62 -4.63
N ALA A 93 -4.18 14.19 -3.72
CA ALA A 93 -3.85 15.47 -3.07
C ALA A 93 -2.58 15.35 -2.21
N PHE A 94 -2.43 14.27 -1.44
CA PHE A 94 -1.20 14.00 -0.67
C PHE A 94 0.01 13.82 -1.59
N SER A 95 -0.13 13.05 -2.67
CA SER A 95 0.92 12.86 -3.67
C SER A 95 1.35 14.17 -4.32
N LEU A 96 0.40 15.04 -4.68
CA LEU A 96 0.68 16.37 -5.24
C LEU A 96 1.35 17.30 -4.23
N THR A 97 0.95 17.24 -2.96
CA THR A 97 1.56 18.02 -1.88
C THR A 97 3.02 17.63 -1.73
N PHE A 98 3.31 16.33 -1.70
CA PHE A 98 4.66 15.81 -1.66
C PHE A 98 5.46 16.24 -2.90
N ALA A 99 4.94 16.01 -4.10
CA ALA A 99 5.64 16.37 -5.35
C ALA A 99 5.99 17.85 -5.44
N ARG A 100 5.18 18.73 -4.84
CA ARG A 100 5.46 20.17 -4.80
C ARG A 100 6.51 20.57 -3.75
N SER A 101 6.73 19.75 -2.74
CA SER A 101 7.71 19.99 -1.68
C SER A 101 9.12 19.53 -2.04
N VAL A 102 9.26 18.75 -3.10
CA VAL A 102 10.56 18.21 -3.54
C VAL A 102 11.19 19.16 -4.55
N GLU A 103 12.46 19.49 -4.36
CA GLU A 103 13.27 20.15 -5.37
C GLU A 103 13.69 19.10 -6.41
N VAL A 104 13.17 19.24 -7.63
CA VAL A 104 13.40 18.26 -8.70
C VAL A 104 14.76 18.54 -9.34
N THR A 105 15.60 17.50 -9.42
CA THR A 105 16.91 17.53 -10.05
C THR A 105 16.95 16.62 -11.28
N GLU A 106 18.00 16.79 -12.10
CA GLU A 106 18.21 15.90 -13.26
C GLU A 106 18.39 14.45 -12.80
N GLY A 107 17.57 13.56 -13.33
CA GLY A 107 17.59 12.13 -12.99
C GLY A 107 16.55 11.68 -11.96
N ASP A 108 15.88 12.62 -11.31
CA ASP A 108 14.78 12.25 -10.40
C ASP A 108 13.63 11.60 -11.15
N ALA A 109 13.05 10.60 -10.52
CA ALA A 109 12.00 9.79 -11.11
C ALA A 109 10.79 9.66 -10.19
N TRP A 110 9.64 9.43 -10.81
CA TRP A 110 8.40 9.07 -10.15
C TRP A 110 7.89 7.73 -10.67
N ILE A 111 7.58 6.83 -9.77
CA ILE A 111 7.08 5.48 -10.12
C ILE A 111 5.58 5.43 -9.89
N PHE A 112 4.85 4.96 -10.89
CA PHE A 112 3.42 4.64 -10.78
C PHE A 112 3.20 3.14 -10.95
N ASP A 113 2.25 2.59 -10.22
CA ASP A 113 1.65 1.31 -10.51
C ASP A 113 0.49 1.46 -11.52
N VAL A 114 -0.03 0.37 -12.03
CA VAL A 114 -1.11 0.36 -13.04
C VAL A 114 -2.48 0.14 -12.39
N ASP A 115 -2.65 -1.02 -11.70
CA ASP A 115 -3.97 -1.47 -11.29
C ASP A 115 -4.45 -0.73 -10.04
N GLU A 116 -5.64 -0.10 -10.12
CA GLU A 116 -6.19 0.82 -9.10
C GLU A 116 -5.24 1.99 -8.74
N THR A 117 -4.25 2.22 -9.59
CA THR A 117 -3.36 3.39 -9.50
C THR A 117 -3.52 4.29 -10.73
N LEU A 118 -3.12 3.86 -11.91
CA LEU A 118 -3.35 4.61 -13.16
C LEU A 118 -4.67 4.22 -13.81
N LEU A 119 -4.99 2.93 -13.85
CA LEU A 119 -6.20 2.38 -14.45
C LEU A 119 -7.14 1.85 -13.38
N SER A 120 -8.45 2.03 -13.59
CA SER A 120 -9.47 1.51 -12.71
C SER A 120 -10.01 0.17 -13.19
N ASN A 121 -9.97 -0.83 -12.32
CA ASN A 121 -10.60 -2.13 -12.53
C ASN A 121 -11.99 -2.22 -11.90
N LEU A 122 -12.61 -1.10 -11.57
CA LEU A 122 -13.92 -1.07 -10.91
C LEU A 122 -14.98 -1.87 -11.67
N GLN A 123 -14.94 -1.83 -13.01
CA GLN A 123 -15.90 -2.60 -13.81
C GLN A 123 -15.67 -4.11 -13.66
N PHE A 124 -14.42 -4.56 -13.60
CA PHE A 124 -14.11 -5.96 -13.31
C PHE A 124 -14.69 -6.38 -11.96
N TYR A 125 -14.50 -5.57 -10.92
CA TYR A 125 -15.04 -5.89 -9.59
C TYR A 125 -16.56 -5.89 -9.57
N LYS A 126 -17.22 -4.98 -10.28
CA LYS A 126 -18.70 -4.98 -10.43
C LYS A 126 -19.20 -6.27 -11.07
N ASP A 127 -18.55 -6.71 -12.14
CA ASP A 127 -18.91 -7.92 -12.87
C ASP A 127 -18.62 -9.21 -12.06
N ASN A 128 -17.73 -9.12 -11.07
CA ASN A 128 -17.33 -10.22 -10.18
C ASN A 128 -17.87 -10.05 -8.74
N GLU A 129 -19.07 -9.50 -8.59
CA GLU A 129 -19.76 -9.36 -7.31
C GLU A 129 -18.94 -8.62 -6.24
N PHE A 130 -18.15 -7.61 -6.66
CA PHE A 130 -17.32 -6.76 -5.80
C PHE A 130 -16.33 -7.52 -4.89
N GLY A 131 -15.88 -8.71 -5.27
CA GLY A 131 -14.96 -9.53 -4.50
C GLY A 131 -15.63 -10.46 -3.49
N LEU A 132 -16.93 -10.70 -3.61
CA LEU A 132 -17.63 -11.73 -2.82
C LEU A 132 -17.09 -13.14 -3.11
N LYS A 133 -16.64 -13.37 -4.35
CA LYS A 133 -15.92 -14.58 -4.75
C LYS A 133 -14.41 -14.35 -4.60
N PRO A 134 -13.64 -15.39 -4.27
CA PRO A 134 -12.19 -15.30 -4.30
C PRO A 134 -11.67 -14.80 -5.64
N TYR A 135 -10.58 -14.05 -5.60
CA TYR A 135 -9.91 -13.57 -6.80
C TYR A 135 -9.54 -14.74 -7.73
N ASN A 136 -9.70 -14.52 -9.02
CA ASN A 136 -9.39 -15.49 -10.07
C ASN A 136 -8.51 -14.85 -11.14
N ASP A 137 -7.27 -15.30 -11.23
CA ASP A 137 -6.26 -14.79 -12.16
C ASP A 137 -6.74 -14.86 -13.62
N THR A 138 -7.36 -15.96 -14.02
CA THR A 138 -7.83 -16.15 -15.41
C THR A 138 -8.86 -15.09 -15.79
N SER A 139 -9.83 -14.87 -14.92
CA SER A 139 -10.87 -13.84 -15.15
C SER A 139 -10.28 -12.44 -15.21
N PHE A 140 -9.29 -12.16 -14.36
CA PHE A 140 -8.61 -10.86 -14.37
C PHE A 140 -7.77 -10.67 -15.65
N ILE A 141 -7.05 -11.68 -16.09
CA ILE A 141 -6.29 -11.66 -17.34
C ILE A 141 -7.24 -11.42 -18.54
N GLU A 142 -8.41 -12.06 -18.56
CA GLU A 142 -9.43 -11.83 -19.60
C GLU A 142 -9.95 -10.38 -19.57
N TRP A 143 -10.11 -9.80 -18.39
CA TRP A 143 -10.46 -8.39 -18.24
C TRP A 143 -9.36 -7.49 -18.80
N VAL A 144 -8.11 -7.70 -18.41
CA VAL A 144 -6.96 -6.91 -18.88
C VAL A 144 -6.83 -6.98 -20.40
N LYS A 145 -7.04 -8.15 -21.00
CA LYS A 145 -6.99 -8.35 -22.47
C LYS A 145 -8.01 -7.52 -23.24
N LYS A 146 -9.09 -7.05 -22.59
CA LYS A 146 -10.04 -6.12 -23.23
C LYS A 146 -9.43 -4.75 -23.50
N GLY A 147 -8.39 -4.36 -22.79
CA GLY A 147 -7.70 -3.08 -22.94
C GLY A 147 -8.60 -1.85 -22.74
N SER A 148 -9.63 -1.96 -21.88
CA SER A 148 -10.71 -0.97 -21.77
C SER A 148 -10.82 -0.34 -20.39
N ALA A 149 -9.87 -0.59 -19.50
CA ALA A 149 -9.86 0.02 -18.18
C ALA A 149 -9.68 1.55 -18.31
N PRO A 150 -10.57 2.37 -17.72
CA PRO A 150 -10.46 3.82 -17.80
C PRO A 150 -9.36 4.35 -16.86
N ALA A 151 -8.85 5.53 -17.16
CA ALA A 151 -7.98 6.24 -16.22
C ALA A 151 -8.70 6.54 -14.90
N LEU A 152 -7.98 6.46 -13.77
CA LEU A 152 -8.40 7.07 -12.52
C LEU A 152 -8.20 8.58 -12.60
N PRO A 153 -9.28 9.40 -12.59
CA PRO A 153 -9.15 10.83 -12.89
C PRO A 153 -8.22 11.59 -11.95
N ALA A 154 -8.20 11.21 -10.66
CA ALA A 154 -7.34 11.83 -9.65
C ALA A 154 -5.86 11.50 -9.93
N SER A 155 -5.54 10.25 -10.20
CA SER A 155 -4.18 9.82 -10.56
C SER A 155 -3.70 10.41 -11.89
N PHE A 156 -4.62 10.54 -12.85
CA PHE A 156 -4.29 11.20 -14.13
C PHE A 156 -3.88 12.66 -13.93
N ALA A 157 -4.49 13.37 -12.98
CA ALA A 157 -4.06 14.72 -12.63
C ALA A 157 -2.66 14.73 -12.00
N VAL A 158 -2.33 13.77 -11.13
CA VAL A 158 -0.98 13.60 -10.56
C VAL A 158 0.04 13.32 -11.66
N TYR A 159 -0.26 12.38 -12.55
CA TYR A 159 0.60 12.03 -13.68
C TYR A 159 0.99 13.25 -14.53
N LYS A 160 0.00 14.04 -14.93
CA LYS A 160 0.23 15.26 -15.70
C LYS A 160 1.08 16.28 -14.95
N TRP A 161 0.87 16.40 -13.64
CA TRP A 161 1.64 17.33 -12.82
C TRP A 161 3.08 16.89 -12.65
N VAL A 162 3.32 15.64 -12.33
CA VAL A 162 4.66 15.03 -12.19
C VAL A 162 5.45 15.19 -13.48
N LYS A 163 4.81 14.92 -14.61
CA LYS A 163 5.40 15.15 -15.94
C LYS A 163 5.76 16.63 -16.16
N LYS A 164 4.90 17.56 -15.75
CA LYS A 164 5.15 19.01 -15.86
C LYS A 164 6.31 19.47 -14.97
N LEU A 165 6.56 18.80 -13.84
CA LEU A 165 7.71 19.08 -12.96
C LEU A 165 9.04 18.61 -13.56
N GLY A 166 9.03 17.85 -14.66
CA GLY A 166 10.24 17.33 -15.30
C GLY A 166 10.76 16.03 -14.73
N LEU A 167 10.00 15.39 -13.81
CA LEU A 167 10.34 14.06 -13.28
C LEU A 167 10.24 13.01 -14.38
N LYS A 168 11.20 12.09 -14.42
CA LYS A 168 11.11 10.88 -15.25
C LYS A 168 10.02 9.97 -14.70
N ILE A 169 9.18 9.47 -15.57
CA ILE A 169 8.07 8.60 -15.16
C ILE A 169 8.40 7.15 -15.50
N PHE A 170 8.37 6.29 -14.52
CA PHE A 170 8.40 4.84 -14.68
C PHE A 170 7.06 4.25 -14.26
N ILE A 171 6.61 3.24 -14.97
CA ILE A 171 5.40 2.49 -14.64
C ILE A 171 5.83 1.08 -14.27
N LEU A 172 5.50 0.66 -13.05
CA LEU A 172 5.85 -0.66 -12.50
C LEU A 172 4.59 -1.39 -12.12
N THR A 173 4.37 -2.59 -12.65
CA THR A 173 3.14 -3.35 -12.41
C THR A 173 3.40 -4.83 -12.13
N GLY A 174 2.54 -5.44 -11.33
CA GLY A 174 2.51 -6.89 -11.10
C GLY A 174 1.93 -7.70 -12.26
N ARG A 175 1.46 -7.05 -13.34
CA ARG A 175 0.99 -7.76 -14.54
C ARG A 175 2.13 -8.55 -15.17
N ASP A 176 1.80 -9.72 -15.72
CA ASP A 176 2.76 -10.57 -16.43
C ASP A 176 3.23 -9.92 -17.73
N GLU A 177 4.50 -10.18 -18.12
CA GLU A 177 5.12 -9.63 -19.34
C GLU A 177 4.32 -9.96 -20.60
N SER A 178 3.62 -11.07 -20.66
CA SER A 178 2.74 -11.44 -21.78
C SER A 178 1.58 -10.45 -22.00
N LEU A 179 1.27 -9.59 -21.03
CA LEU A 179 0.24 -8.57 -21.09
C LEU A 179 0.79 -7.17 -21.46
N ARG A 180 2.08 -7.05 -21.77
CA ARG A 180 2.74 -5.78 -22.09
C ARG A 180 2.00 -4.98 -23.14
N ALA A 181 1.79 -5.59 -24.30
CA ALA A 181 1.20 -4.89 -25.44
C ALA A 181 -0.19 -4.32 -25.14
N VAL A 182 -1.06 -5.10 -24.51
CA VAL A 182 -2.41 -4.64 -24.17
C VAL A 182 -2.39 -3.63 -23.03
N THR A 183 -1.48 -3.76 -22.07
CA THR A 183 -1.32 -2.79 -20.97
C THR A 183 -0.88 -1.43 -21.51
N GLU A 184 0.11 -1.40 -22.38
CA GLU A 184 0.60 -0.19 -23.04
C GLU A 184 -0.50 0.48 -23.89
N GLN A 185 -1.20 -0.29 -24.72
CA GLN A 185 -2.31 0.20 -25.50
C GLN A 185 -3.43 0.80 -24.63
N ASN A 186 -3.76 0.15 -23.52
CA ASN A 186 -4.79 0.65 -22.61
C ASN A 186 -4.34 1.95 -21.91
N LEU A 187 -3.08 2.04 -21.48
CA LEU A 187 -2.53 3.28 -20.89
C LEU A 187 -2.59 4.43 -21.89
N ILE A 188 -2.20 4.20 -23.14
CA ILE A 188 -2.27 5.20 -24.21
C ILE A 188 -3.72 5.62 -24.47
N ALA A 189 -4.64 4.65 -24.59
CA ALA A 189 -6.06 4.92 -24.79
C ALA A 189 -6.69 5.69 -23.61
N ALA A 190 -6.19 5.47 -22.39
CA ALA A 190 -6.60 6.20 -21.19
C ALA A 190 -5.96 7.60 -21.07
N GLY A 191 -5.09 7.99 -22.02
CA GLY A 191 -4.49 9.32 -22.14
C GLY A 191 -3.10 9.46 -21.51
N TYR A 192 -2.50 8.40 -21.01
CA TYR A 192 -1.14 8.42 -20.50
C TYR A 192 -0.12 8.36 -21.65
N SER A 193 0.99 9.06 -21.51
CA SER A 193 2.07 9.04 -22.51
C SER A 193 3.37 9.64 -21.97
N GLY A 194 4.51 9.20 -22.52
CA GLY A 194 5.82 9.76 -22.22
C GLY A 194 6.35 9.34 -20.87
N TRP A 195 6.17 8.10 -20.51
CA TRP A 195 6.95 7.40 -19.50
C TRP A 195 8.28 6.93 -20.10
N GLU A 196 9.29 6.77 -19.26
CA GLU A 196 10.61 6.26 -19.67
C GLU A 196 10.54 4.76 -19.93
N GLU A 197 9.90 4.03 -19.02
CA GLU A 197 9.80 2.58 -19.10
C GLU A 197 8.52 2.07 -18.46
N LEU A 198 7.94 1.01 -19.04
CA LEU A 198 6.88 0.20 -18.46
C LEU A 198 7.49 -1.15 -18.05
N ILE A 199 7.51 -1.44 -16.76
CA ILE A 199 8.15 -2.62 -16.17
C ILE A 199 7.05 -3.56 -15.68
N LEU A 200 7.03 -4.78 -16.23
CA LEU A 200 6.11 -5.86 -15.84
C LEU A 200 6.89 -6.96 -15.12
N ARG A 201 6.14 -7.86 -14.49
CA ARG A 201 6.72 -9.02 -13.79
C ARG A 201 7.15 -10.12 -14.74
#